data_50e5c19ea7dab9b6eae05930eefc1653
#
_entry.id   50e5c19ea7dab9b6eae05930eefc1653
#
_cell.length_a   1.000
_cell.length_b   1.000
_cell.length_c   1.000
_cell.angle_alpha   90.00
_cell.angle_beta   90.00
_cell.angle_gamma   90.00
#
_symmetry.space_group_name_H-M   'P 1'
#
loop_
_entity.id
_entity.type
_entity.pdbx_description
1 polymer ?
#
loop_
_entity_poly.entity_id
_entity_poly.type
_entity_poly.pdbx_seq_one_letter_code
_entity_poly.pdbx_strand_id
1 'polypeptide(L)'
;PFAAGTAQKNGFKSEDIEILSKAAKVNDPEKLVNPQFFPISASPYTAWKKLKIKPKIPTILQSFRKLSNLHEMLLVEGMGGVMTPILNNYYVTNLIKDMKIPTIIVTRSKVGTVNHTIMTVKSCEKFKIPIKGIIINNFDKGYSIKQLKNDLENLTGVKVLGSIPFLKDLCDASLYRIFKKNIDFKSILE
;
A
#
# COMPACT_ATOMS: atom_id res chain seq x y z
N PRO A 1 4.48 7.65 -1.47
CA PRO A 1 5.53 8.61 -1.12
C PRO A 1 6.89 8.28 -1.72
N PHE A 2 7.09 7.01 -2.09
CA PHE A 2 8.23 6.54 -2.86
C PHE A 2 7.73 5.78 -4.07
N ALA A 3 8.35 6.00 -5.22
CA ALA A 3 8.19 5.13 -6.37
C ALA A 3 9.57 4.73 -6.91
N ALA A 4 9.65 3.56 -7.50
CA ALA A 4 10.86 3.00 -8.07
C ALA A 4 10.55 2.28 -9.38
N GLY A 5 11.50 2.26 -10.30
CA GLY A 5 11.35 1.60 -11.58
C GLY A 5 11.89 2.44 -12.73
N THR A 6 11.53 2.07 -13.96
CA THR A 6 11.92 2.83 -15.13
C THR A 6 11.11 4.13 -15.21
N ALA A 7 11.78 5.27 -15.32
CA ALA A 7 11.11 6.55 -15.48
C ALA A 7 10.38 6.62 -16.81
N GLN A 8 9.12 7.07 -16.79
CA GLN A 8 8.36 7.38 -18.00
C GLN A 8 8.92 8.66 -18.68
N LYS A 9 8.82 8.74 -19.99
CA LYS A 9 9.26 9.92 -20.75
C LYS A 9 8.25 11.07 -20.68
N ASN A 10 6.95 10.74 -20.63
CA ASN A 10 5.84 11.69 -20.60
C ASN A 10 4.95 11.40 -19.39
N GLY A 11 4.33 12.44 -18.82
CA GLY A 11 3.45 12.31 -17.65
C GLY A 11 4.21 12.20 -16.33
N PHE A 12 3.67 11.44 -15.39
CA PHE A 12 4.34 11.14 -14.13
C PHE A 12 5.54 10.22 -14.36
N LYS A 13 6.58 10.36 -13.56
CA LYS A 13 7.76 9.48 -13.63
C LYS A 13 7.44 8.02 -13.33
N SER A 14 6.48 7.76 -12.48
CA SER A 14 6.00 6.42 -12.14
C SER A 14 4.64 6.17 -12.77
N GLU A 15 4.50 5.04 -13.47
CA GLU A 15 3.22 4.56 -14.00
C GLU A 15 2.18 4.34 -12.89
N ASP A 16 2.59 3.75 -11.76
CA ASP A 16 1.71 3.54 -10.61
C ASP A 16 1.10 4.86 -10.13
N ILE A 17 1.91 5.93 -10.03
CA ILE A 17 1.44 7.23 -9.58
C ILE A 17 0.45 7.83 -10.59
N GLU A 18 0.69 7.66 -11.87
CA GLU A 18 -0.23 8.12 -12.92
C GLU A 18 -1.58 7.41 -12.82
N ILE A 19 -1.57 6.08 -12.68
CA ILE A 19 -2.79 5.26 -12.53
C ILE A 19 -3.56 5.69 -11.28
N LEU A 20 -2.88 5.81 -10.13
CA LEU A 20 -3.50 6.19 -8.86
C LEU A 20 -4.09 7.61 -8.91
N SER A 21 -3.39 8.58 -9.50
CA SER A 21 -3.89 9.94 -9.65
C SER A 21 -5.12 10.03 -10.55
N LYS A 22 -5.11 9.29 -11.66
CA LYS A 22 -6.29 9.16 -12.54
C LYS A 22 -7.48 8.53 -11.81
N ALA A 23 -7.24 7.44 -11.07
CA ALA A 23 -8.29 6.75 -10.32
C ALA A 23 -8.89 7.63 -9.22
N ALA A 24 -8.06 8.42 -8.53
CA ALA A 24 -8.49 9.37 -7.51
C ALA A 24 -9.13 10.64 -8.11
N LYS A 25 -9.01 10.86 -9.43
CA LYS A 25 -9.50 12.07 -10.14
C LYS A 25 -8.93 13.37 -9.57
N VAL A 26 -7.66 13.36 -9.20
CA VAL A 26 -6.95 14.53 -8.65
C VAL A 26 -5.85 15.00 -9.60
N ASN A 27 -5.55 16.29 -9.54
CA ASN A 27 -4.49 16.95 -10.31
C ASN A 27 -3.37 17.48 -9.41
N ASP A 28 -3.09 16.77 -8.32
CA ASP A 28 -2.02 17.16 -7.42
C ASP A 28 -0.65 17.10 -8.12
N PRO A 29 0.24 18.07 -7.83
CA PRO A 29 1.59 18.05 -8.38
C PRO A 29 2.35 16.76 -8.02
N GLU A 30 3.06 16.17 -8.99
CA GLU A 30 3.87 14.95 -8.75
C GLU A 30 4.77 15.06 -7.52
N LYS A 31 5.36 16.25 -7.28
CA LYS A 31 6.21 16.51 -6.13
C LYS A 31 5.53 16.32 -4.77
N LEU A 32 4.19 16.38 -4.73
CA LEU A 32 3.41 16.11 -3.51
C LEU A 32 3.02 14.64 -3.42
N VAL A 33 2.47 14.05 -4.48
CA VAL A 33 2.00 12.66 -4.45
C VAL A 33 3.17 11.66 -4.42
N ASN A 34 4.28 12.00 -5.08
CA ASN A 34 5.50 11.19 -5.12
C ASN A 34 6.76 12.06 -4.91
N PRO A 35 7.03 12.51 -3.68
CA PRO A 35 8.15 13.40 -3.41
C PRO A 35 9.53 12.78 -3.66
N GLN A 36 9.61 11.46 -3.84
CA GLN A 36 10.86 10.79 -4.12
C GLN A 36 10.71 9.62 -5.11
N PHE A 37 11.34 9.74 -6.26
CA PHE A 37 11.42 8.71 -7.28
C PHE A 37 12.84 8.14 -7.39
N PHE A 38 12.94 6.81 -7.51
CA PHE A 38 14.20 6.12 -7.77
C PHE A 38 14.15 5.41 -9.13
N PRO A 39 14.96 5.78 -10.12
CA PRO A 39 14.92 5.20 -11.47
C PRO A 39 15.56 3.80 -11.54
N ILE A 40 15.33 2.97 -10.54
CA ILE A 40 15.72 1.55 -10.48
C ILE A 40 14.69 0.75 -9.69
N SER A 41 14.39 -0.49 -10.10
CA SER A 41 13.54 -1.42 -9.37
C SER A 41 14.26 -2.00 -8.17
N ALA A 42 14.18 -1.32 -7.03
CA ALA A 42 14.84 -1.73 -5.78
C ALA A 42 14.15 -1.11 -4.56
N SER A 43 14.41 -1.63 -3.36
CA SER A 43 13.97 -0.97 -2.13
C SER A 43 14.58 0.43 -2.01
N PRO A 44 13.95 1.39 -1.29
CA PRO A 44 14.50 2.72 -1.10
C PRO A 44 15.94 2.69 -0.55
N TYR A 45 16.21 1.79 0.37
CA TYR A 45 17.55 1.59 0.93
C TYR A 45 18.58 1.17 -0.14
N THR A 46 18.25 0.15 -0.94
CA THR A 46 19.13 -0.33 -2.01
C THR A 46 19.32 0.74 -3.09
N ALA A 47 18.23 1.41 -3.47
CA ALA A 47 18.26 2.50 -4.43
C ALA A 47 19.18 3.64 -3.95
N TRP A 48 19.03 4.05 -2.69
CA TRP A 48 19.92 5.03 -2.07
C TRP A 48 21.39 4.62 -2.14
N LYS A 49 21.71 3.37 -1.76
CA LYS A 49 23.11 2.91 -1.78
C LYS A 49 23.70 2.91 -3.18
N LYS A 50 22.91 2.50 -4.18
CA LYS A 50 23.36 2.49 -5.58
C LYS A 50 23.47 3.88 -6.21
N LEU A 51 22.44 4.70 -6.03
CA LEU A 51 22.34 6.01 -6.69
C LEU A 51 22.98 7.15 -5.88
N LYS A 52 23.37 6.90 -4.63
CA LYS A 52 23.84 7.92 -3.67
C LYS A 52 22.80 9.02 -3.39
N ILE A 53 21.52 8.76 -3.65
CA ILE A 53 20.38 9.67 -3.41
C ILE A 53 19.67 9.23 -2.14
N LYS A 54 19.96 9.88 -1.01
CA LYS A 54 19.39 9.54 0.30
C LYS A 54 17.90 9.89 0.37
N PRO A 55 17.02 8.99 0.87
CA PRO A 55 15.62 9.30 1.17
C PRO A 55 15.49 10.49 2.13
N LYS A 56 14.62 11.45 1.77
CA LYS A 56 14.36 12.67 2.56
C LYS A 56 13.05 12.55 3.33
N ILE A 57 13.07 11.85 4.47
CA ILE A 57 11.88 11.61 5.30
C ILE A 57 11.11 12.90 5.66
N PRO A 58 11.78 14.01 6.08
CA PRO A 58 11.06 15.25 6.37
C PRO A 58 10.25 15.78 5.18
N THR A 59 10.81 15.71 3.96
CA THR A 59 10.12 16.13 2.73
C THR A 59 8.86 15.27 2.48
N ILE A 60 8.95 13.95 2.70
CA ILE A 60 7.83 13.03 2.54
C ILE A 60 6.72 13.32 3.54
N LEU A 61 7.07 13.52 4.82
CA LEU A 61 6.11 13.87 5.85
C LEU A 61 5.48 15.25 5.62
N GLN A 62 6.22 16.20 5.07
CA GLN A 62 5.69 17.52 4.69
C GLN A 62 4.68 17.39 3.53
N SER A 63 4.99 16.60 2.50
CA SER A 63 4.09 16.32 1.38
C SER A 63 2.81 15.64 1.87
N PHE A 64 2.93 14.62 2.74
CA PHE A 64 1.80 13.96 3.37
C PHE A 64 0.89 14.95 4.10
N ARG A 65 1.43 15.83 4.96
CA ARG A 65 0.63 16.84 5.69
C ARG A 65 -0.07 17.80 4.74
N LYS A 66 0.59 18.24 3.67
CA LYS A 66 -0.02 19.12 2.67
C LYS A 66 -1.20 18.45 1.99
N LEU A 67 -1.04 17.19 1.55
CA LEU A 67 -2.12 16.43 0.91
C LEU A 67 -3.27 16.14 1.89
N SER A 68 -2.98 15.83 3.16
CA SER A 68 -4.00 15.62 4.20
C SER A 68 -4.83 16.89 4.48
N ASN A 69 -4.27 18.07 4.23
CA ASN A 69 -5.02 19.32 4.37
C ASN A 69 -5.83 19.69 3.11
N LEU A 70 -5.52 19.09 1.97
CA LEU A 70 -6.19 19.34 0.69
C LEU A 70 -7.37 18.40 0.43
N HIS A 71 -7.33 17.19 1.01
CA HIS A 71 -8.27 16.11 0.72
C HIS A 71 -8.90 15.56 1.98
N GLU A 72 -10.20 15.25 1.93
CA GLU A 72 -10.95 14.60 3.04
C GLU A 72 -10.44 13.18 3.32
N MET A 73 -9.96 12.49 2.29
CA MET A 73 -9.39 11.14 2.40
C MET A 73 -8.06 11.06 1.65
N LEU A 74 -7.09 10.44 2.30
CA LEU A 74 -5.77 10.20 1.71
C LEU A 74 -5.38 8.72 1.86
N LEU A 75 -5.17 8.05 0.74
CA LEU A 75 -4.60 6.71 0.68
C LEU A 75 -3.10 6.82 0.41
N VAL A 76 -2.30 6.15 1.23
CA VAL A 76 -0.85 6.12 1.09
C VAL A 76 -0.41 4.70 0.78
N GLU A 77 0.08 4.48 -0.43
CA GLU A 77 0.63 3.18 -0.82
C GLU A 77 2.09 3.07 -0.40
N GLY A 78 2.44 1.97 0.27
CA GLY A 78 3.81 1.62 0.62
C GLY A 78 4.52 0.92 -0.54
N MET A 79 5.85 0.96 -0.55
CA MET A 79 6.68 0.21 -1.50
C MET A 79 7.20 -1.07 -0.85
N GLY A 80 6.76 -2.23 -1.36
CA GLY A 80 7.09 -3.53 -0.78
C GLY A 80 6.33 -3.81 0.52
N GLY A 81 6.89 -4.65 1.38
CA GLY A 81 6.28 -4.99 2.67
C GLY A 81 6.57 -3.97 3.77
N VAL A 82 5.87 -4.10 4.90
CA VAL A 82 5.98 -3.15 6.04
C VAL A 82 7.38 -3.07 6.65
N MET A 83 8.17 -4.13 6.51
CA MET A 83 9.57 -4.15 6.97
C MET A 83 10.58 -3.79 5.87
N THR A 84 10.12 -3.28 4.72
CA THR A 84 11.01 -2.78 3.67
C THR A 84 11.88 -1.64 4.20
N PRO A 85 13.22 -1.75 4.10
CA PRO A 85 14.11 -0.73 4.63
C PRO A 85 14.12 0.53 3.74
N ILE A 86 14.00 1.67 4.37
CA ILE A 86 14.11 3.00 3.75
C ILE A 86 15.50 3.59 4.04
N LEU A 87 15.92 3.55 5.30
CA LEU A 87 17.25 3.95 5.78
C LEU A 87 17.80 2.87 6.73
N ASN A 88 19.00 3.07 7.26
CA ASN A 88 19.48 2.25 8.37
C ASN A 88 18.49 2.38 9.54
N ASN A 89 17.96 1.25 10.02
CA ASN A 89 17.02 1.19 11.14
C ASN A 89 15.73 2.01 10.96
N TYR A 90 15.36 2.36 9.72
CA TYR A 90 14.12 3.05 9.40
C TYR A 90 13.41 2.31 8.26
N TYR A 91 12.26 1.75 8.56
CA TYR A 91 11.45 0.88 7.71
C TYR A 91 10.14 1.56 7.32
N VAL A 92 9.37 0.93 6.45
CA VAL A 92 8.01 1.40 6.11
C VAL A 92 7.14 1.52 7.37
N THR A 93 7.26 0.60 8.34
CA THR A 93 6.59 0.70 9.66
C THR A 93 6.90 2.00 10.40
N ASN A 94 8.15 2.45 10.38
CA ASN A 94 8.51 3.73 10.99
C ASN A 94 7.81 4.91 10.30
N LEU A 95 7.77 4.89 8.96
CA LEU A 95 7.10 5.93 8.19
C LEU A 95 5.59 5.98 8.45
N ILE A 96 4.93 4.81 8.49
CA ILE A 96 3.49 4.71 8.85
C ILE A 96 3.25 5.30 10.24
N LYS A 97 4.09 4.93 11.21
CA LYS A 97 4.02 5.46 12.58
C LYS A 97 4.19 6.98 12.63
N ASP A 98 5.16 7.53 11.89
CA ASP A 98 5.41 8.97 11.82
C ASP A 98 4.25 9.73 11.16
N MET A 99 3.57 9.10 10.21
CA MET A 99 2.34 9.62 9.59
C MET A 99 1.11 9.50 10.51
N LYS A 100 1.17 8.64 11.55
CA LYS A 100 0.07 8.38 12.50
C LYS A 100 -1.21 7.91 11.81
N ILE A 101 -1.11 7.08 10.80
CA ILE A 101 -2.25 6.53 10.05
C ILE A 101 -2.45 5.05 10.34
N PRO A 102 -3.69 4.55 10.29
CA PRO A 102 -3.96 3.11 10.32
C PRO A 102 -3.55 2.44 9.01
N THR A 103 -3.47 1.12 9.03
CA THR A 103 -3.03 0.33 7.87
C THR A 103 -4.11 -0.64 7.44
N ILE A 104 -4.30 -0.80 6.14
CA ILE A 104 -5.02 -1.91 5.52
C ILE A 104 -3.98 -2.86 4.93
N ILE A 105 -4.06 -4.13 5.28
CA ILE A 105 -3.16 -5.15 4.76
C ILE A 105 -3.81 -5.77 3.52
N VAL A 106 -3.13 -5.68 2.37
CA VAL A 106 -3.57 -6.36 1.15
C VAL A 106 -2.72 -7.62 0.98
N THR A 107 -3.39 -8.76 0.97
CA THR A 107 -2.75 -10.07 0.77
C THR A 107 -3.34 -10.77 -0.45
N ARG A 108 -2.69 -11.81 -0.93
CA ARG A 108 -3.16 -12.59 -2.08
C ARG A 108 -3.42 -14.04 -1.69
N SER A 109 -4.02 -14.81 -2.60
CA SER A 109 -4.45 -16.18 -2.37
C SER A 109 -3.42 -17.19 -2.92
N LYS A 110 -2.17 -17.13 -2.41
CA LYS A 110 -1.07 -18.06 -2.78
C LYS A 110 -0.51 -18.80 -1.56
N VAL A 111 0.14 -19.93 -1.81
CA VAL A 111 0.95 -20.62 -0.79
C VAL A 111 1.94 -19.63 -0.16
N GLY A 112 2.06 -19.66 1.18
CA GLY A 112 2.86 -18.73 1.96
C GLY A 112 2.13 -17.47 2.41
N THR A 113 0.92 -17.18 1.89
CA THR A 113 0.21 -15.95 2.22
C THR A 113 -0.17 -15.86 3.69
N VAL A 114 -0.58 -16.96 4.31
CA VAL A 114 -0.92 -17.01 5.74
C VAL A 114 0.28 -16.58 6.57
N ASN A 115 1.45 -17.19 6.33
CA ASN A 115 2.70 -16.81 7.00
C ASN A 115 3.05 -15.34 6.79
N HIS A 116 3.04 -14.85 5.56
CA HIS A 116 3.38 -13.46 5.24
C HIS A 116 2.41 -12.47 5.91
N THR A 117 1.12 -12.79 5.95
CA THR A 117 0.11 -11.94 6.57
C THR A 117 0.28 -11.90 8.09
N ILE A 118 0.50 -13.06 8.74
CA ILE A 118 0.79 -13.11 10.17
C ILE A 118 2.05 -12.28 10.51
N MET A 119 3.14 -12.44 9.75
CA MET A 119 4.35 -11.66 9.97
C MET A 119 4.12 -10.16 9.81
N THR A 120 3.29 -9.75 8.84
CA THR A 120 2.91 -8.36 8.62
C THR A 120 2.11 -7.82 9.81
N VAL A 121 1.09 -8.57 10.28
CA VAL A 121 0.28 -8.20 11.45
C VAL A 121 1.19 -8.06 12.69
N LYS A 122 2.03 -9.07 12.96
CA LYS A 122 2.96 -9.03 14.10
C LYS A 122 3.94 -7.87 14.03
N SER A 123 4.38 -7.49 12.82
CA SER A 123 5.21 -6.31 12.64
C SER A 123 4.44 -5.03 12.97
N CYS A 124 3.20 -4.89 12.49
CA CYS A 124 2.36 -3.74 12.83
C CYS A 124 2.10 -3.63 14.34
N GLU A 125 1.77 -4.76 14.99
CA GLU A 125 1.59 -4.81 16.46
C GLU A 125 2.84 -4.35 17.21
N LYS A 126 4.01 -4.86 16.83
CA LYS A 126 5.30 -4.47 17.43
C LYS A 126 5.56 -2.97 17.34
N PHE A 127 5.20 -2.35 16.24
CA PHE A 127 5.35 -0.91 16.02
C PHE A 127 4.15 -0.09 16.52
N LYS A 128 3.13 -0.74 17.11
CA LYS A 128 1.88 -0.11 17.60
C LYS A 128 1.14 0.65 16.47
N ILE A 129 1.08 0.05 15.29
CA ILE A 129 0.35 0.57 14.12
C ILE A 129 -1.05 -0.04 14.13
N PRO A 130 -2.12 0.76 14.17
CA PRO A 130 -3.48 0.26 14.08
C PRO A 130 -3.72 -0.42 12.72
N ILE A 131 -4.41 -1.56 12.73
CA ILE A 131 -4.80 -2.29 11.52
C ILE A 131 -6.31 -2.20 11.39
N LYS A 132 -6.79 -1.58 10.30
CA LYS A 132 -8.22 -1.50 9.96
C LYS A 132 -8.79 -2.84 9.49
N GLY A 133 -7.97 -3.66 8.85
CA GLY A 133 -8.36 -4.98 8.38
C GLY A 133 -7.47 -5.51 7.26
N ILE A 134 -7.88 -6.67 6.74
CA ILE A 134 -7.19 -7.39 5.67
C ILE A 134 -8.10 -7.43 4.45
N ILE A 135 -7.56 -7.17 3.26
CA ILE A 135 -8.22 -7.40 1.97
C ILE A 135 -7.48 -8.53 1.26
N ILE A 136 -8.22 -9.55 0.81
CA ILE A 136 -7.66 -10.65 0.02
C ILE A 136 -7.79 -10.28 -1.46
N ASN A 137 -6.69 -10.07 -2.14
CA ASN A 137 -6.65 -9.92 -3.59
C ASN A 137 -6.46 -11.30 -4.22
N ASN A 138 -7.53 -11.85 -4.78
CA ASN A 138 -7.57 -13.19 -5.35
C ASN A 138 -7.01 -13.22 -6.79
N PHE A 139 -5.81 -12.75 -6.96
CA PHE A 139 -5.13 -12.75 -8.26
C PHE A 139 -4.87 -14.18 -8.77
N ASP A 140 -4.61 -15.11 -7.86
CA ASP A 140 -4.34 -16.52 -8.19
C ASP A 140 -5.43 -17.44 -7.61
N LYS A 141 -5.87 -18.41 -8.36
CA LYS A 141 -6.90 -19.39 -7.95
C LYS A 141 -6.39 -20.44 -6.91
N GLY A 142 -5.42 -20.09 -6.06
CA GLY A 142 -4.69 -21.06 -5.25
C GLY A 142 -5.43 -21.60 -4.03
N TYR A 143 -6.08 -20.75 -3.25
CA TYR A 143 -6.80 -21.12 -2.03
C TYR A 143 -8.31 -20.91 -2.14
N SER A 144 -9.09 -21.72 -1.39
CA SER A 144 -10.47 -21.38 -1.09
C SER A 144 -10.52 -20.06 -0.32
N ILE A 145 -11.16 -19.03 -0.89
CA ILE A 145 -11.26 -17.72 -0.25
C ILE A 145 -11.95 -17.79 1.11
N LYS A 146 -13.00 -18.63 1.23
CA LYS A 146 -13.70 -18.83 2.49
C LYS A 146 -12.79 -19.40 3.57
N GLN A 147 -11.99 -20.42 3.21
CA GLN A 147 -11.02 -21.00 4.15
C GLN A 147 -9.93 -20.00 4.51
N LEU A 148 -9.32 -19.35 3.52
CA LEU A 148 -8.26 -18.35 3.75
C LEU A 148 -8.74 -17.21 4.64
N LYS A 149 -9.97 -16.72 4.45
CA LYS A 149 -10.59 -15.72 5.32
C LYS A 149 -10.63 -16.20 6.77
N ASN A 150 -11.21 -17.38 7.01
CA ASN A 150 -11.34 -17.94 8.35
C ASN A 150 -9.95 -18.14 9.00
N ASP A 151 -8.98 -18.67 8.27
CA ASP A 151 -7.63 -18.91 8.77
C ASP A 151 -6.95 -17.58 9.16
N LEU A 152 -7.05 -16.55 8.33
CA LEU A 152 -6.48 -15.25 8.63
C LEU A 152 -7.14 -14.60 9.85
N GLU A 153 -8.46 -14.59 9.93
CA GLU A 153 -9.18 -14.02 11.09
C GLU A 153 -8.85 -14.76 12.38
N ASN A 154 -8.84 -16.10 12.36
CA ASN A 154 -8.53 -16.91 13.54
C ASN A 154 -7.07 -16.76 14.01
N LEU A 155 -6.12 -16.70 13.09
CA LEU A 155 -4.69 -16.67 13.41
C LEU A 155 -4.16 -15.27 13.74
N THR A 156 -4.82 -14.22 13.24
CA THR A 156 -4.36 -12.84 13.42
C THR A 156 -5.22 -12.01 14.35
N GLY A 157 -6.48 -12.40 14.58
CA GLY A 157 -7.47 -11.57 15.27
C GLY A 157 -7.91 -10.33 14.49
N VAL A 158 -7.47 -10.20 13.22
CA VAL A 158 -7.77 -9.05 12.36
C VAL A 158 -8.88 -9.39 11.39
N LYS A 159 -9.92 -8.55 11.32
CA LYS A 159 -11.06 -8.73 10.41
C LYS A 159 -10.61 -8.72 8.95
N VAL A 160 -11.13 -9.68 8.16
CA VAL A 160 -11.00 -9.65 6.69
C VAL A 160 -12.17 -8.84 6.12
N LEU A 161 -11.86 -7.66 5.59
CA LEU A 161 -12.82 -6.70 5.03
C LEU A 161 -13.46 -7.18 3.74
N GLY A 162 -12.86 -8.16 3.08
CA GLY A 162 -13.40 -8.75 1.87
C GLY A 162 -12.33 -9.30 0.94
N SER A 163 -12.77 -9.73 -0.24
CA SER A 163 -11.88 -10.28 -1.27
C SER A 163 -12.23 -9.77 -2.65
N ILE A 164 -11.21 -9.51 -3.46
CA ILE A 164 -11.34 -9.10 -4.86
C ILE A 164 -11.01 -10.30 -5.73
N PRO A 165 -11.96 -10.82 -6.53
CA PRO A 165 -11.72 -11.93 -7.43
C PRO A 165 -10.75 -11.55 -8.56
N PHE A 166 -10.17 -12.55 -9.22
CA PHE A 166 -9.42 -12.31 -10.43
C PHE A 166 -10.32 -11.68 -11.51
N LEU A 167 -9.89 -10.58 -12.07
CA LEU A 167 -10.60 -9.86 -13.12
C LEU A 167 -9.81 -9.95 -14.42
N LYS A 168 -10.49 -10.33 -15.50
CA LYS A 168 -9.91 -10.29 -16.85
C LYS A 168 -9.88 -8.87 -17.42
N ASP A 169 -10.87 -8.07 -17.05
CA ASP A 169 -11.02 -6.68 -17.46
C ASP A 169 -10.87 -5.77 -16.24
N LEU A 170 -9.94 -4.81 -16.32
CA LEU A 170 -9.58 -3.88 -15.25
C LEU A 170 -10.13 -2.46 -15.54
N CYS A 171 -11.24 -2.33 -16.29
CA CYS A 171 -11.83 -1.01 -16.47
C CYS A 171 -12.40 -0.44 -15.17
N ASP A 172 -12.37 0.90 -15.02
CA ASP A 172 -12.76 1.61 -13.80
C ASP A 172 -14.16 1.22 -13.31
N ALA A 173 -15.12 1.06 -14.22
CA ALA A 173 -16.50 0.72 -13.87
C ALA A 173 -16.62 -0.69 -13.27
N SER A 174 -15.87 -1.68 -13.81
CA SER A 174 -15.86 -3.03 -13.27
C SER A 174 -15.13 -3.10 -11.93
N LEU A 175 -14.00 -2.40 -11.78
CA LEU A 175 -13.26 -2.30 -10.52
C LEU A 175 -14.13 -1.68 -9.42
N TYR A 176 -14.79 -0.55 -9.67
CA TYR A 176 -15.67 0.11 -8.71
C TYR A 176 -16.82 -0.80 -8.26
N ARG A 177 -17.54 -1.43 -9.20
CA ARG A 177 -18.66 -2.32 -8.91
C ARG A 177 -18.23 -3.51 -8.06
N ILE A 178 -17.08 -4.14 -8.38
CA ILE A 178 -16.56 -5.28 -7.65
C ILE A 178 -16.09 -4.89 -6.27
N PHE A 179 -15.38 -3.78 -6.15
CA PHE A 179 -14.95 -3.25 -4.86
C PHE A 179 -16.16 -2.98 -3.95
N LYS A 180 -17.15 -2.24 -4.44
CA LYS A 180 -18.38 -1.91 -3.70
C LYS A 180 -19.16 -3.16 -3.25
N LYS A 181 -19.16 -4.22 -4.07
CA LYS A 181 -19.88 -5.47 -3.77
C LYS A 181 -19.16 -6.35 -2.75
N ASN A 182 -17.82 -6.36 -2.77
CA ASN A 182 -17.05 -7.40 -2.08
C ASN A 182 -16.25 -6.89 -0.87
N ILE A 183 -16.14 -5.57 -0.68
CA ILE A 183 -15.36 -4.97 0.39
C ILE A 183 -16.28 -4.25 1.38
N ASP A 184 -16.07 -4.51 2.67
CA ASP A 184 -16.71 -3.77 3.76
C ASP A 184 -16.09 -2.37 3.88
N PHE A 185 -16.59 -1.48 3.03
CA PHE A 185 -16.08 -0.12 2.94
C PHE A 185 -16.41 0.71 4.19
N LYS A 186 -17.50 0.40 4.88
CA LYS A 186 -17.88 1.10 6.11
C LYS A 186 -16.80 0.95 7.19
N SER A 187 -16.32 -0.26 7.41
CA SER A 187 -15.24 -0.52 8.37
C SER A 187 -13.89 0.13 8.00
N ILE A 188 -13.71 0.57 6.75
CA ILE A 188 -12.52 1.33 6.34
C ILE A 188 -12.64 2.78 6.79
N LEU A 189 -13.84 3.36 6.72
CA LEU A 189 -14.09 4.77 7.01
C LEU A 189 -14.22 5.07 8.51
N GLU A 190 -14.72 4.12 9.30
CA GLU A 190 -14.78 4.18 10.76
C GLU A 190 -13.38 4.03 11.39
#